data_9deae2392932bf2091199d21a09fb99f
#
_entry.id   9deae2392932bf2091199d21a09fb99f
#
_cell.length_a   1.000
_cell.length_b   1.000
_cell.length_c   1.000
_cell.angle_alpha   90.00
_cell.angle_beta   90.00
_cell.angle_gamma   90.00
#
_symmetry.space_group_name_H-M   'P 1'
#
loop_
_entity.id
_entity.type
_entity.pdbx_description
1 polymer ?
#
loop_
_entity_poly.entity_id
_entity_poly.type
_entity_poly.pdbx_seq_one_letter_code
_entity_poly.pdbx_strand_id
1 'polypeptide(L)'
;QVGEVSLEASQAGTTLEVPRWVAEIITRSGLADMAEESLDAELFKAISRERIQGSAQLASLKEDFHLKVHRHLSHSSIQSETNPETRDTYEKLSITAYDLVTMRMVKVIQLAASKSPPLDIFEKITLEEKLLFNQVQQLVNHWRSSILGGT
;
A
#
# COMPACT_ATOMS: atom_id res chain seq x y z
N GLN A 1 -13.41 -27.10 -9.76
CA GLN A 1 -12.07 -27.78 -9.81
C GLN A 1 -11.17 -27.04 -8.85
N VAL A 2 -10.92 -27.65 -7.72
CA VAL A 2 -9.89 -27.19 -6.78
C VAL A 2 -8.56 -27.56 -7.41
N GLY A 3 -7.76 -26.53 -7.80
CA GLY A 3 -6.45 -26.76 -8.39
C GLY A 3 -5.57 -27.55 -7.41
N GLU A 4 -5.12 -28.72 -7.84
CA GLU A 4 -4.11 -29.51 -7.17
C GLU A 4 -2.81 -28.70 -7.16
N VAL A 5 -2.44 -28.15 -6.00
CA VAL A 5 -1.09 -27.64 -5.78
C VAL A 5 -0.23 -28.84 -5.40
N SER A 6 0.41 -29.48 -6.37
CA SER A 6 1.39 -30.54 -6.08
C SER A 6 2.65 -29.87 -5.53
N LEU A 7 2.83 -30.00 -4.23
CA LEU A 7 4.10 -29.72 -3.57
C LEU A 7 5.04 -30.91 -3.87
N GLU A 8 5.73 -30.89 -4.99
CA GLU A 8 6.86 -31.78 -5.20
C GLU A 8 7.90 -31.51 -4.12
N ALA A 9 8.55 -32.55 -3.64
CA ALA A 9 9.48 -32.53 -2.52
C ALA A 9 10.54 -31.42 -2.71
N SER A 10 10.29 -30.27 -2.15
CA SER A 10 11.21 -29.13 -2.18
C SER A 10 12.26 -29.31 -1.10
N GLN A 11 13.51 -29.12 -1.46
CA GLN A 11 14.61 -29.15 -0.49
C GLN A 11 14.57 -27.91 0.40
N ALA A 12 15.06 -28.04 1.64
CA ALA A 12 15.19 -26.91 2.56
C ALA A 12 16.00 -25.77 1.91
N GLY A 13 15.45 -24.54 1.99
CA GLY A 13 16.04 -23.34 1.38
C GLY A 13 15.48 -22.96 0.00
N THR A 14 14.53 -23.72 -0.54
CA THR A 14 13.83 -23.37 -1.79
C THR A 14 12.70 -22.39 -1.52
N THR A 15 12.64 -21.29 -2.29
CA THR A 15 11.53 -20.33 -2.24
C THR A 15 10.45 -20.75 -3.22
N LEU A 16 9.21 -20.87 -2.75
CA LEU A 16 8.04 -21.25 -3.55
C LEU A 16 7.01 -20.13 -3.54
N GLU A 17 6.45 -19.84 -4.70
CA GLU A 17 5.28 -18.97 -4.81
C GLU A 17 4.00 -19.79 -4.69
N VAL A 18 3.24 -19.55 -3.63
CA VAL A 18 1.97 -20.25 -3.37
C VAL A 18 0.89 -19.22 -2.98
N PRO A 19 -0.40 -19.53 -3.19
CA PRO A 19 -1.46 -18.71 -2.68
C PRO A 19 -1.33 -18.45 -1.17
N ARG A 20 -1.68 -17.25 -0.70
CA ARG A 20 -1.46 -16.85 0.71
C ARG A 20 -2.08 -17.82 1.72
N TRP A 21 -3.29 -18.32 1.47
CA TRP A 21 -3.94 -19.29 2.34
C TRP A 21 -3.18 -20.63 2.47
N VAL A 22 -2.50 -21.04 1.39
CA VAL A 22 -1.61 -22.22 1.39
C VAL A 22 -0.36 -21.92 2.23
N ALA A 23 0.27 -20.75 2.03
CA ALA A 23 1.42 -20.32 2.81
C ALA A 23 1.11 -20.27 4.31
N GLU A 24 -0.05 -19.76 4.71
CA GLU A 24 -0.50 -19.73 6.10
C GLU A 24 -0.65 -21.12 6.71
N ILE A 25 -1.19 -22.09 5.96
CA ILE A 25 -1.33 -23.48 6.41
C ILE A 25 0.04 -24.13 6.58
N ILE A 26 0.94 -23.96 5.61
CA ILE A 26 2.28 -24.57 5.62
C ILE A 26 3.13 -23.99 6.77
N THR A 27 3.03 -22.68 7.01
CA THR A 27 3.71 -21.99 8.12
C THR A 27 3.19 -22.47 9.48
N ARG A 28 1.88 -22.62 9.64
CA ARG A 28 1.29 -23.18 10.87
C ARG A 28 1.71 -24.63 11.15
N SER A 29 1.99 -25.41 10.10
CA SER A 29 2.48 -26.78 10.22
C SER A 29 3.99 -26.83 10.51
N GLY A 30 4.70 -25.70 10.53
CA GLY A 30 6.15 -25.65 10.74
C GLY A 30 6.97 -26.21 9.58
N LEU A 31 6.37 -26.37 8.41
CA LEU A 31 7.03 -26.95 7.23
C LEU A 31 7.77 -25.89 6.37
N ALA A 32 7.42 -24.62 6.51
CA ALA A 32 8.06 -23.52 5.82
C ALA A 32 7.89 -22.21 6.57
N ASP A 33 8.80 -21.27 6.35
CA ASP A 33 8.66 -19.88 6.77
C ASP A 33 8.16 -19.05 5.59
N MET A 34 7.27 -18.09 5.85
CA MET A 34 6.88 -17.14 4.83
C MET A 34 8.05 -16.18 4.58
N ALA A 35 8.64 -16.28 3.38
CA ALA A 35 9.56 -15.26 2.89
C ALA A 35 8.74 -14.03 2.46
N GLU A 36 8.24 -13.26 3.43
CA GLU A 36 7.76 -11.91 3.15
C GLU A 36 9.00 -11.02 2.97
N GLU A 37 9.15 -10.36 1.81
CA GLU A 37 9.87 -9.07 1.83
C GLU A 37 9.25 -8.30 2.98
N SER A 38 10.07 -7.93 3.96
CA SER A 38 9.50 -7.29 5.15
C SER A 38 8.73 -6.06 4.67
N LEU A 39 7.48 -5.94 5.04
CA LEU A 39 6.66 -4.80 4.64
C LEU A 39 7.32 -3.48 5.02
N ASP A 40 8.16 -3.51 6.04
CA ASP A 40 9.04 -2.43 6.47
C ASP A 40 9.95 -1.97 5.32
N ALA A 41 10.60 -2.91 4.62
CA ALA A 41 11.45 -2.61 3.47
C ALA A 41 10.62 -2.07 2.30
N GLU A 42 9.43 -2.62 2.04
CA GLU A 42 8.52 -2.10 1.01
C GLU A 42 8.08 -0.67 1.33
N LEU A 43 7.75 -0.37 2.58
CA LEU A 43 7.35 0.96 3.03
C LEU A 43 8.49 1.99 2.87
N PHE A 44 9.73 1.62 3.28
CA PHE A 44 10.89 2.49 3.11
C PHE A 44 11.24 2.72 1.64
N LYS A 45 11.11 1.71 0.79
CA LYS A 45 11.27 1.87 -0.66
C LYS A 45 10.19 2.78 -1.24
N ALA A 46 8.95 2.61 -0.82
CA ALA A 46 7.81 3.41 -1.29
C ALA A 46 7.99 4.90 -0.96
N ILE A 47 8.34 5.24 0.29
CA ILE A 47 8.56 6.64 0.68
C ILE A 47 9.77 7.25 -0.02
N SER A 48 10.85 6.47 -0.21
CA SER A 48 12.04 6.94 -0.92
C SER A 48 11.74 7.24 -2.39
N ARG A 49 10.99 6.38 -3.06
CA ARG A 49 10.54 6.61 -4.45
C ARG A 49 9.64 7.83 -4.54
N GLU A 50 8.70 7.98 -3.59
CA GLU A 50 7.77 9.10 -3.57
C GLU A 50 8.47 10.45 -3.37
N ARG A 51 9.53 10.49 -2.54
CA ARG A 51 10.35 11.70 -2.32
C ARG A 51 11.15 12.11 -3.55
N ILE A 52 11.59 11.16 -4.37
CA ILE A 52 12.34 11.43 -5.60
C ILE A 52 11.42 11.97 -6.70
N GLN A 53 10.14 11.57 -6.71
CA GLN A 53 9.17 12.05 -7.69
C GLN A 53 8.85 13.53 -7.46
N GLY A 54 8.69 14.28 -8.57
CA GLY A 54 8.24 15.67 -8.50
C GLY A 54 6.87 15.84 -7.84
N SER A 55 6.52 17.08 -7.50
CA SER A 55 5.28 17.42 -6.80
C SER A 55 3.99 17.02 -7.54
N ALA A 56 4.05 16.90 -8.86
CA ALA A 56 2.92 16.49 -9.72
C ALA A 56 3.01 15.04 -10.20
N GLN A 57 3.93 14.25 -9.66
CA GLN A 57 4.15 12.87 -10.06
C GLN A 57 4.03 11.93 -8.86
N LEU A 58 3.40 10.78 -9.09
CA LEU A 58 3.26 9.71 -8.12
C LEU A 58 4.13 8.52 -8.50
N ALA A 59 4.84 7.96 -7.51
CA ALA A 59 5.45 6.66 -7.66
C ALA A 59 4.36 5.58 -7.75
N SER A 60 4.57 4.55 -8.56
CA SER A 60 3.62 3.45 -8.68
C SER A 60 3.57 2.62 -7.40
N LEU A 61 2.36 2.40 -6.89
CA LEU A 61 2.08 1.49 -5.78
C LEU A 61 1.08 0.42 -6.23
N LYS A 62 1.18 -0.77 -5.66
CA LYS A 62 0.19 -1.83 -5.84
C LYS A 62 -1.14 -1.40 -5.24
N GLU A 63 -2.25 -1.83 -5.83
CA GLU A 63 -3.60 -1.43 -5.40
C GLU A 63 -3.90 -1.73 -3.94
N ASP A 64 -3.34 -2.81 -3.39
CA ASP A 64 -3.55 -3.28 -2.02
C ASP A 64 -2.50 -2.79 -1.01
N PHE A 65 -1.62 -1.87 -1.42
CA PHE A 65 -0.47 -1.44 -0.60
C PHE A 65 -0.91 -0.86 0.75
N HIS A 66 -1.84 0.09 0.75
CA HIS A 66 -2.32 0.72 2.00
C HIS A 66 -3.03 -0.28 2.90
N LEU A 67 -3.77 -1.22 2.34
CA LEU A 67 -4.41 -2.29 3.10
C LEU A 67 -3.38 -3.18 3.80
N LYS A 68 -2.28 -3.52 3.12
CA LYS A 68 -1.17 -4.28 3.72
C LYS A 68 -0.50 -3.51 4.84
N VAL A 69 -0.20 -2.22 4.62
CA VAL A 69 0.38 -1.34 5.64
C VAL A 69 -0.52 -1.26 6.86
N HIS A 70 -1.83 -1.06 6.66
CA HIS A 70 -2.79 -1.00 7.75
C HIS A 70 -2.81 -2.29 8.60
N ARG A 71 -2.86 -3.45 7.94
CA ARG A 71 -2.84 -4.76 8.64
C ARG A 71 -1.55 -4.97 9.42
N HIS A 72 -0.42 -4.61 8.83
CA HIS A 72 0.89 -4.75 9.47
C HIS A 72 1.02 -3.84 10.69
N LEU A 73 0.63 -2.58 10.58
CA LEU A 73 0.63 -1.64 11.71
C LEU A 73 -0.30 -2.08 12.82
N SER A 74 -1.50 -2.57 12.48
CA SER A 74 -2.44 -3.09 13.48
C SER A 74 -1.88 -4.30 14.25
N HIS A 75 -1.20 -5.21 13.54
CA HIS A 75 -0.55 -6.37 14.17
C HIS A 75 0.65 -5.95 15.05
N SER A 76 1.50 -5.06 14.53
CA SER A 76 2.67 -4.55 15.25
C SER A 76 2.28 -3.71 16.49
N SER A 77 1.15 -3.00 16.42
CA SER A 77 0.61 -2.26 17.57
C SER A 77 0.33 -3.18 18.76
N ILE A 78 -0.33 -4.31 18.51
CA ILE A 78 -0.64 -5.29 19.56
C ILE A 78 0.64 -5.87 20.17
N GLN A 79 1.64 -6.18 19.34
CA GLN A 79 2.93 -6.69 19.83
C GLN A 79 3.72 -5.64 20.61
N SER A 80 3.60 -4.37 20.26
CA SER A 80 4.32 -3.27 20.92
C SER A 80 3.88 -3.01 22.37
N GLU A 81 2.69 -3.45 22.76
CA GLU A 81 2.19 -3.32 24.13
C GLU A 81 2.98 -4.19 25.11
N THR A 82 3.58 -5.27 24.64
CA THR A 82 4.24 -6.29 25.48
C THR A 82 5.76 -6.24 25.42
N ASN A 83 6.36 -5.59 24.41
CA ASN A 83 7.81 -5.59 24.20
C ASN A 83 8.33 -4.18 23.82
N PRO A 84 9.26 -3.59 24.63
CA PRO A 84 9.83 -2.27 24.37
C PRO A 84 10.58 -2.14 23.03
N GLU A 85 11.26 -3.20 22.56
CA GLU A 85 12.01 -3.17 21.29
C GLU A 85 11.06 -3.11 20.08
N THR A 86 9.95 -3.83 20.14
CA THR A 86 8.92 -3.79 19.10
C THR A 86 8.18 -2.46 19.08
N ARG A 87 8.10 -1.77 20.21
CA ARG A 87 7.49 -0.44 20.31
C ARG A 87 8.24 0.61 19.50
N ASP A 88 9.57 0.69 19.62
CA ASP A 88 10.40 1.65 18.87
C ASP A 88 10.27 1.41 17.35
N THR A 89 10.29 0.14 16.95
CA THR A 89 10.08 -0.24 15.53
C THR A 89 8.70 0.16 15.04
N TYR A 90 7.65 -0.09 15.82
CA TYR A 90 6.29 0.30 15.49
C TYR A 90 6.14 1.82 15.34
N GLU A 91 6.70 2.60 16.26
CA GLU A 91 6.65 4.07 16.20
C GLU A 91 7.32 4.60 14.92
N LYS A 92 8.49 4.08 14.55
CA LYS A 92 9.19 4.45 13.31
C LYS A 92 8.39 4.10 12.05
N LEU A 93 7.80 2.92 12.02
CA LEU A 93 6.96 2.48 10.91
C LEU A 93 5.70 3.33 10.78
N SER A 94 5.04 3.64 11.89
CA SER A 94 3.85 4.48 11.93
C SER A 94 4.13 5.88 11.39
N ILE A 95 5.24 6.49 11.79
CA ILE A 95 5.66 7.81 11.30
C ILE A 95 5.93 7.74 9.80
N THR A 96 6.68 6.74 9.35
CA THR A 96 7.01 6.58 7.92
C THR A 96 5.76 6.36 7.08
N ALA A 97 4.82 5.56 7.55
CA ALA A 97 3.55 5.32 6.87
C ALA A 97 2.70 6.61 6.81
N TYR A 98 2.63 7.36 7.90
CA TYR A 98 1.92 8.63 7.95
C TYR A 98 2.50 9.64 6.96
N ASP A 99 3.81 9.76 6.90
CA ASP A 99 4.51 10.66 5.97
C ASP A 99 4.23 10.29 4.52
N LEU A 100 4.32 8.99 4.18
CA LEU A 100 4.02 8.51 2.84
C LEU A 100 2.57 8.82 2.43
N VAL A 101 1.62 8.47 3.29
CA VAL A 101 0.18 8.71 3.03
C VAL A 101 -0.08 10.19 2.86
N THR A 102 0.51 11.05 3.71
CA THR A 102 0.33 12.51 3.63
C THR A 102 0.90 13.08 2.34
N MET A 103 2.11 12.70 1.94
CA MET A 103 2.71 13.15 0.68
C MET A 103 1.86 12.74 -0.52
N ARG A 104 1.40 11.49 -0.55
CA ARG A 104 0.60 10.97 -1.64
C ARG A 104 -0.79 11.60 -1.68
N MET A 105 -1.43 11.78 -0.53
CA MET A 105 -2.72 12.48 -0.43
C MET A 105 -2.67 13.87 -1.08
N VAL A 106 -1.67 14.68 -0.76
CA VAL A 106 -1.51 16.02 -1.35
C VAL A 106 -1.38 15.94 -2.87
N LYS A 107 -0.56 15.04 -3.38
CA LYS A 107 -0.38 14.86 -4.82
C LYS A 107 -1.66 14.34 -5.51
N VAL A 108 -2.35 13.38 -4.91
CA VAL A 108 -3.63 12.84 -5.43
C VAL A 108 -4.68 13.95 -5.52
N ILE A 109 -4.80 14.79 -4.49
CA ILE A 109 -5.72 15.92 -4.48
C ILE A 109 -5.38 16.93 -5.58
N GLN A 110 -4.10 17.28 -5.75
CA GLN A 110 -3.65 18.20 -6.79
C GLN A 110 -3.94 17.65 -8.20
N LEU A 111 -3.69 16.37 -8.44
CA LEU A 111 -3.96 15.72 -9.72
C LEU A 111 -5.46 15.61 -10.00
N ALA A 112 -6.28 15.29 -8.98
CA ALA A 112 -7.73 15.25 -9.09
C ALA A 112 -8.35 16.64 -9.39
N ALA A 113 -7.74 17.69 -8.87
CA ALA A 113 -8.15 19.07 -9.14
C ALA A 113 -7.65 19.61 -10.49
N SER A 114 -6.74 18.91 -11.15
CA SER A 114 -6.24 19.30 -12.48
C SER A 114 -7.34 19.18 -13.55
N LYS A 115 -7.26 20.04 -14.58
CA LYS A 115 -8.14 19.93 -15.76
C LYS A 115 -7.84 18.70 -16.60
N SER A 116 -6.59 18.24 -16.60
CA SER A 116 -6.12 17.14 -17.43
C SER A 116 -5.16 16.27 -16.61
N PRO A 117 -5.68 15.39 -15.76
CA PRO A 117 -4.83 14.47 -15.03
C PRO A 117 -4.15 13.48 -15.99
N PRO A 118 -2.98 12.94 -15.64
CA PRO A 118 -2.32 11.93 -16.46
C PRO A 118 -3.21 10.71 -16.70
N LEU A 119 -3.21 10.18 -17.92
CA LEU A 119 -4.05 9.04 -18.30
C LEU A 119 -3.71 7.75 -17.53
N ASP A 120 -2.45 7.62 -17.13
CA ASP A 120 -1.91 6.46 -16.40
C ASP A 120 -2.04 6.57 -14.87
N ILE A 121 -2.71 7.60 -14.35
CA ILE A 121 -2.82 7.84 -12.91
C ILE A 121 -3.40 6.64 -12.17
N PHE A 122 -4.45 6.01 -12.72
CA PHE A 122 -5.15 4.90 -12.09
C PHE A 122 -4.33 3.60 -12.02
N GLU A 123 -3.26 3.49 -12.80
CA GLU A 123 -2.32 2.38 -12.73
C GLU A 123 -1.28 2.54 -11.60
N LYS A 124 -1.13 3.77 -11.09
CA LYS A 124 -0.11 4.13 -10.10
C LYS A 124 -0.64 4.26 -8.68
N ILE A 125 -1.96 4.37 -8.51
CA ILE A 125 -2.58 4.66 -7.23
C ILE A 125 -3.32 3.44 -6.65
N THR A 126 -3.43 3.41 -5.32
CA THR A 126 -4.13 2.35 -4.60
C THR A 126 -5.66 2.48 -4.72
N LEU A 127 -6.40 1.49 -4.24
CA LEU A 127 -7.86 1.51 -4.26
C LEU A 127 -8.42 2.67 -3.43
N GLU A 128 -7.85 2.94 -2.26
CA GLU A 128 -8.24 4.04 -1.38
C GLU A 128 -7.94 5.40 -2.03
N GLU A 129 -6.82 5.52 -2.72
CA GLU A 129 -6.43 6.72 -3.45
C GLU A 129 -7.33 6.96 -4.68
N LYS A 130 -7.77 5.90 -5.37
CA LYS A 130 -8.77 6.01 -6.46
C LYS A 130 -10.09 6.58 -5.95
N LEU A 131 -10.53 6.14 -4.77
CA LEU A 131 -11.73 6.66 -4.13
C LEU A 131 -11.58 8.15 -3.81
N LEU A 132 -10.47 8.53 -3.17
CA LEU A 132 -10.16 9.92 -2.85
C LEU A 132 -10.10 10.79 -4.12
N PHE A 133 -9.40 10.33 -5.16
CA PHE A 133 -9.28 11.02 -6.44
C PHE A 133 -10.66 11.33 -7.04
N ASN A 134 -11.54 10.33 -7.14
CA ASN A 134 -12.87 10.48 -7.70
C ASN A 134 -13.74 11.45 -6.89
N GLN A 135 -13.71 11.36 -5.57
CA GLN A 135 -14.47 12.26 -4.68
C GLN A 135 -14.01 13.72 -4.82
N VAL A 136 -12.70 13.94 -4.80
CA VAL A 136 -12.12 15.29 -4.97
C VAL A 136 -12.44 15.85 -6.35
N GLN A 137 -12.30 15.05 -7.40
CA GLN A 137 -12.62 15.49 -8.77
C GLN A 137 -14.08 15.91 -8.91
N GLN A 138 -15.02 15.13 -8.37
CA GLN A 138 -16.44 15.46 -8.38
C GLN A 138 -16.72 16.76 -7.59
N LEU A 139 -16.14 16.90 -6.41
CA LEU A 139 -16.30 18.08 -5.58
C LEU A 139 -15.77 19.35 -6.27
N VAL A 140 -14.58 19.27 -6.83
CA VAL A 140 -13.93 20.39 -7.55
C VAL A 140 -14.72 20.79 -8.80
N ASN A 141 -15.20 19.81 -9.56
CA ASN A 141 -16.00 20.08 -10.75
C ASN A 141 -17.36 20.73 -10.39
N HIS A 142 -18.03 20.23 -9.36
CA HIS A 142 -19.26 20.83 -8.86
C HIS A 142 -19.03 22.27 -8.38
N TRP A 143 -18.01 22.51 -7.61
CA TRP A 143 -17.63 23.84 -7.12
C TRP A 143 -17.32 24.81 -8.25
N ARG A 144 -16.53 24.36 -9.26
CA ARG A 144 -16.25 25.20 -10.45
C ARG A 144 -17.50 25.55 -11.22
N SER A 145 -18.40 24.61 -11.43
CA SER A 145 -19.66 24.84 -12.14
C SER A 145 -20.55 25.83 -11.39
N SER A 146 -20.61 25.77 -10.07
CA SER A 146 -21.41 26.70 -9.28
C SER A 146 -20.87 28.13 -9.30
N ILE A 147 -19.56 28.33 -9.44
CA ILE A 147 -18.94 29.66 -9.49
C ILE A 147 -18.91 30.22 -10.90
N LEU A 148 -18.58 29.40 -11.87
CA LEU A 148 -18.34 29.85 -13.26
C LEU A 148 -19.60 29.80 -14.13
N GLY A 149 -20.74 29.36 -13.59
CA GLY A 149 -21.98 29.20 -14.33
C GLY A 149 -21.86 28.14 -15.43
N GLY A 150 -21.32 26.98 -15.11
CA GLY A 150 -21.10 25.90 -16.07
C GLY A 150 -22.39 25.31 -16.61
N THR A 151 -22.45 25.17 -17.90
CA THR A 151 -23.37 24.30 -18.62
C THR A 151 -22.98 22.83 -18.41
#